data_bf0154c409cbf401864b2dd6b2c32b63
#
_entry.id   bf0154c409cbf401864b2dd6b2c32b63
#
_cell.length_a   1.000
_cell.length_b   1.000
_cell.length_c   1.000
_cell.angle_alpha   90.00
_cell.angle_beta   90.00
_cell.angle_gamma   90.00
#
_symmetry.space_group_name_H-M   'P 1'
#
loop_
_entity.id
_entity.type
_entity.pdbx_description
1 polymer ?
#
loop_
_entity_poly.entity_id
_entity_poly.type
_entity_poly.pdbx_seq_one_letter_code
_entity_poly.pdbx_strand_id
1 'polypeptide(L)'
;MKINSEKRVVITGIGPITSIGIGKDEFWKYLLDKKINISRIPERFERNYNFKSKFYVPFPRFFIQDFGIPSKYNALMEETSKLSVIGTNLALKDAGFKMNENKVTDQKYIKDSVILLGIGICNLKVGFHCFASHTFYDKPELLKENKISSRFNRMGIPMMMPNSASSWVSILYGINGPNFTINASCASGTYAIGEAFRRIRDGQAKMAITGGIECMQDNSGAIMRGFDALGTLTESENGFPMPFSKNRSGFLFSEGAGCILILEELETAERRGASVYAEIIDYESSSDANNIVQIEKSGNQIMKILNKVIGAKKIDYFNAHGTATILSDEVEYNIIKEIFGIKTRQPIINSTKGLLGHSIGASGAIEVAVTALSVKYSKVHANISENTFEDLNLANDVMDKNIEYAVTASYGFGGHNAVILLGKY
;
A
#
# COMPACT_ATOMS: atom_id res chain seq x y z
N MET A 1 20.94 -14.32 29.21
CA MET A 1 20.44 -13.43 28.13
C MET A 1 19.99 -12.14 28.79
N LYS A 2 20.59 -11.00 28.46
CA LYS A 2 20.06 -9.70 28.86
C LYS A 2 18.72 -9.54 28.13
N ILE A 3 17.62 -9.42 28.86
CA ILE A 3 16.34 -8.96 28.33
C ILE A 3 16.61 -7.53 27.86
N ASN A 4 16.90 -7.35 26.55
CA ASN A 4 16.92 -6.01 25.98
C ASN A 4 15.48 -5.50 26.11
N SER A 5 15.30 -4.37 26.78
CA SER A 5 13.99 -3.69 26.79
C SER A 5 13.58 -3.44 25.33
N GLU A 6 12.36 -3.78 24.97
CA GLU A 6 11.82 -3.51 23.65
C GLU A 6 11.97 -2.03 23.29
N LYS A 7 12.39 -1.75 22.06
CA LYS A 7 12.59 -0.38 21.58
C LYS A 7 11.28 0.19 21.05
N ARG A 8 11.01 1.46 21.36
CA ARG A 8 9.89 2.18 20.78
C ARG A 8 10.20 2.54 19.34
N VAL A 9 9.20 2.42 18.47
CA VAL A 9 9.35 2.59 17.02
C VAL A 9 8.39 3.65 16.51
N VAL A 10 8.91 4.65 15.81
CA VAL A 10 8.13 5.79 15.33
C VAL A 10 8.21 5.94 13.81
N ILE A 11 7.16 6.51 13.22
CA ILE A 11 7.10 6.90 11.80
C ILE A 11 7.57 8.35 11.71
N THR A 12 8.66 8.59 10.99
CA THR A 12 9.26 9.92 10.84
C THR A 12 9.18 10.46 9.41
N GLY A 13 8.92 9.62 8.41
CA GLY A 13 8.79 10.05 7.02
C GLY A 13 7.75 9.26 6.26
N ILE A 14 7.03 9.94 5.36
CA ILE A 14 5.93 9.41 4.56
C ILE A 14 6.10 9.86 3.11
N GLY A 15 6.23 8.91 2.17
CA GLY A 15 6.45 9.16 0.74
C GLY A 15 5.41 8.45 -0.13
N PRO A 16 4.17 8.96 -0.23
CA PRO A 16 3.13 8.38 -1.07
C PRO A 16 3.28 8.80 -2.54
N ILE A 17 2.93 7.89 -3.44
CA ILE A 17 2.81 8.10 -4.88
C ILE A 17 1.50 7.45 -5.30
N THR A 18 0.47 8.26 -5.48
CA THR A 18 -0.89 7.78 -5.78
C THR A 18 -1.48 8.53 -6.96
N SER A 19 -2.58 8.03 -7.49
CA SER A 19 -3.32 8.67 -8.59
C SER A 19 -3.92 10.04 -8.23
N ILE A 20 -4.08 10.34 -6.94
CA ILE A 20 -4.63 11.63 -6.48
C ILE A 20 -3.56 12.63 -6.05
N GLY A 21 -2.33 12.18 -5.78
CA GLY A 21 -1.24 13.08 -5.38
C GLY A 21 0.07 12.33 -5.16
N ILE A 22 1.19 13.05 -5.35
CA ILE A 22 2.55 12.59 -5.16
C ILE A 22 3.23 13.44 -4.08
N GLY A 23 3.74 12.78 -3.05
CA GLY A 23 4.22 13.43 -1.83
C GLY A 23 3.09 13.65 -0.81
N LYS A 24 3.49 13.72 0.46
CA LYS A 24 2.58 13.70 1.60
C LYS A 24 1.54 14.82 1.59
N ASP A 25 1.96 16.05 1.33
CA ASP A 25 1.08 17.22 1.50
C ASP A 25 -0.01 17.26 0.43
N GLU A 26 0.34 17.01 -0.83
CA GLU A 26 -0.63 16.92 -1.91
C GLU A 26 -1.58 15.74 -1.70
N PHE A 27 -1.04 14.58 -1.38
CA PHE A 27 -1.81 13.37 -1.12
C PHE A 27 -2.83 13.59 0.01
N TRP A 28 -2.37 14.10 1.17
CA TRP A 28 -3.24 14.31 2.33
C TRP A 28 -4.34 15.33 2.06
N LYS A 29 -3.99 16.47 1.42
CA LYS A 29 -4.97 17.47 1.00
C LYS A 29 -6.07 16.85 0.14
N TYR A 30 -5.69 16.17 -0.92
CA TYR A 30 -6.66 15.61 -1.87
C TYR A 30 -7.48 14.45 -1.29
N LEU A 31 -6.92 13.71 -0.35
CA LEU A 31 -7.67 12.68 0.38
C LEU A 31 -8.79 13.32 1.22
N LEU A 32 -8.50 14.42 1.93
CA LEU A 32 -9.49 15.18 2.68
C LEU A 32 -10.51 15.89 1.76
N ASP A 33 -10.07 16.38 0.61
CA ASP A 33 -10.94 16.97 -0.42
C ASP A 33 -11.82 15.91 -1.14
N LYS A 34 -11.75 14.63 -0.73
CA LYS A 34 -12.48 13.50 -1.33
C LYS A 34 -12.20 13.33 -2.83
N LYS A 35 -10.98 13.69 -3.26
CA LYS A 35 -10.59 13.56 -4.67
C LYS A 35 -10.48 12.10 -5.05
N ILE A 36 -11.06 11.76 -6.19
CA ILE A 36 -11.01 10.43 -6.80
C ILE A 36 -10.53 10.60 -8.24
N ASN A 37 -9.64 9.71 -8.68
CA ASN A 37 -9.17 9.69 -10.07
C ASN A 37 -9.66 8.40 -10.75
N ILE A 38 -10.93 8.36 -11.15
CA ILE A 38 -11.54 7.25 -11.86
C ILE A 38 -11.53 7.54 -13.36
N SER A 39 -11.14 6.56 -14.15
CA SER A 39 -11.19 6.59 -15.61
C SER A 39 -11.97 5.40 -16.14
N ARG A 40 -12.67 5.60 -17.26
CA ARG A 40 -13.27 4.49 -18.02
C ARG A 40 -12.15 3.68 -18.68
N ILE A 41 -12.30 2.36 -18.74
CA ILE A 41 -11.34 1.49 -19.43
C ILE A 41 -11.22 1.90 -20.90
N PRO A 42 -9.99 1.89 -21.46
CA PRO A 42 -9.79 2.24 -22.86
C PRO A 42 -10.32 1.14 -23.78
N GLU A 43 -10.83 1.51 -24.96
CA GLU A 43 -11.39 0.59 -25.96
C GLU A 43 -10.46 -0.58 -26.31
N ARG A 44 -9.13 -0.35 -26.28
CA ARG A 44 -8.17 -1.43 -26.55
C ARG A 44 -8.26 -2.60 -25.56
N PHE A 45 -8.75 -2.38 -24.32
CA PHE A 45 -8.97 -3.45 -23.35
C PHE A 45 -10.14 -4.34 -23.75
N GLU A 46 -11.17 -3.75 -24.37
CA GLU A 46 -12.41 -4.43 -24.75
C GLU A 46 -12.30 -5.19 -26.09
N ARG A 47 -11.18 -5.11 -26.83
CA ARG A 47 -11.01 -5.80 -28.12
C ARG A 47 -11.22 -7.32 -28.04
N ASN A 48 -10.76 -7.95 -26.98
CA ASN A 48 -10.75 -9.41 -26.83
C ASN A 48 -11.51 -9.91 -25.61
N TYR A 49 -12.15 -9.02 -24.87
CA TYR A 49 -12.86 -9.37 -23.63
C TYR A 49 -13.89 -8.29 -23.26
N ASN A 50 -15.11 -8.71 -22.97
CA ASN A 50 -16.13 -7.80 -22.48
C ASN A 50 -16.04 -7.72 -20.95
N PHE A 51 -15.38 -6.68 -20.45
CA PHE A 51 -15.25 -6.43 -19.02
C PHE A 51 -16.61 -6.15 -18.38
N LYS A 52 -16.86 -6.73 -17.21
CA LYS A 52 -17.99 -6.35 -16.35
C LYS A 52 -17.69 -5.00 -15.67
N SER A 53 -16.49 -4.86 -15.13
CA SER A 53 -16.01 -3.58 -14.58
C SER A 53 -15.57 -2.65 -15.70
N LYS A 54 -16.21 -1.47 -15.78
CA LYS A 54 -15.94 -0.48 -16.85
C LYS A 54 -15.00 0.65 -16.44
N PHE A 55 -14.51 0.63 -15.19
CA PHE A 55 -13.73 1.71 -14.61
C PHE A 55 -12.50 1.19 -13.90
N TYR A 56 -11.49 2.06 -13.81
CA TYR A 56 -10.24 1.79 -13.13
C TYR A 56 -9.58 3.09 -12.64
N VAL A 57 -8.60 2.98 -11.75
CA VAL A 57 -7.72 4.08 -11.36
C VAL A 57 -6.44 3.99 -12.18
N PRO A 58 -6.10 4.99 -13.00
CA PRO A 58 -4.89 4.97 -13.80
C PRO A 58 -3.63 5.11 -12.94
N PHE A 59 -2.52 4.57 -13.46
CA PHE A 59 -1.21 4.68 -12.84
C PHE A 59 -0.79 6.15 -12.68
N PRO A 60 -0.17 6.56 -11.55
CA PRO A 60 0.29 7.93 -11.36
C PRO A 60 1.35 8.32 -12.38
N ARG A 61 1.30 9.56 -12.86
CA ARG A 61 2.25 10.09 -13.84
C ARG A 61 3.38 10.82 -13.15
N PHE A 62 4.61 10.45 -13.43
CA PHE A 62 5.81 11.08 -12.90
C PHE A 62 7.01 10.92 -13.83
N PHE A 63 8.01 11.75 -13.67
CA PHE A 63 9.34 11.58 -14.26
C PHE A 63 10.35 11.42 -13.12
N ILE A 64 11.24 10.42 -13.21
CA ILE A 64 12.21 10.15 -12.12
C ILE A 64 13.17 11.32 -11.89
N GLN A 65 13.41 12.13 -12.91
CA GLN A 65 14.27 13.31 -12.84
C GLN A 65 13.72 14.40 -11.90
N ASP A 66 12.41 14.52 -11.79
CA ASP A 66 11.75 15.50 -10.89
C ASP A 66 12.09 15.23 -9.42
N PHE A 67 12.55 14.00 -9.14
CA PHE A 67 12.96 13.54 -7.80
C PHE A 67 14.48 13.42 -7.65
N GLY A 68 15.26 14.04 -8.56
CA GLY A 68 16.72 14.05 -8.52
C GLY A 68 17.37 12.73 -8.95
N ILE A 69 16.61 11.81 -9.56
CA ILE A 69 17.14 10.52 -10.03
C ILE A 69 17.60 10.67 -11.48
N PRO A 70 18.89 10.40 -11.81
CA PRO A 70 19.42 10.59 -13.14
C PRO A 70 18.68 9.79 -14.21
N SER A 71 18.40 10.43 -15.37
CA SER A 71 17.63 9.86 -16.49
C SER A 71 18.19 8.54 -17.03
N LYS A 72 19.52 8.32 -16.91
CA LYS A 72 20.17 7.07 -17.33
C LYS A 72 19.57 5.82 -16.68
N TYR A 73 18.98 5.94 -15.50
CA TYR A 73 18.35 4.83 -14.79
C TYR A 73 16.94 4.51 -15.29
N ASN A 74 16.30 5.41 -16.05
CA ASN A 74 14.92 5.21 -16.50
C ASN A 74 14.74 3.93 -17.34
N ALA A 75 15.71 3.58 -18.18
CA ALA A 75 15.68 2.38 -19.01
C ALA A 75 16.11 1.10 -18.27
N LEU A 76 16.66 1.23 -17.06
CA LEU A 76 17.14 0.12 -16.24
C LEU A 76 16.17 -0.31 -15.16
N MET A 77 15.14 0.51 -14.90
CA MET A 77 14.10 0.27 -13.88
C MET A 77 12.74 0.11 -14.55
N GLU A 78 11.98 -0.86 -14.07
CA GLU A 78 10.55 -0.97 -14.32
C GLU A 78 9.77 -0.07 -13.35
N GLU A 79 8.46 0.06 -13.54
CA GLU A 79 7.65 1.04 -12.81
C GLU A 79 7.61 0.78 -11.29
N THR A 80 7.64 -0.48 -10.85
CA THR A 80 7.66 -0.82 -9.42
C THR A 80 8.95 -0.33 -8.75
N SER A 81 10.11 -0.52 -9.41
CA SER A 81 11.39 0.03 -8.93
C SER A 81 11.42 1.56 -8.94
N LYS A 82 10.82 2.20 -9.95
CA LYS A 82 10.69 3.67 -9.98
C LYS A 82 9.86 4.17 -8.80
N LEU A 83 8.72 3.53 -8.51
CA LEU A 83 7.90 3.85 -7.34
C LEU A 83 8.70 3.72 -6.03
N SER A 84 9.47 2.64 -5.86
CA SER A 84 10.26 2.42 -4.64
C SER A 84 11.30 3.51 -4.42
N VAL A 85 12.01 3.90 -5.47
CA VAL A 85 13.08 4.91 -5.41
C VAL A 85 12.50 6.31 -5.17
N ILE A 86 11.45 6.69 -5.91
CA ILE A 86 10.76 7.98 -5.73
C ILE A 86 10.13 8.07 -4.34
N GLY A 87 9.40 7.04 -3.92
CA GLY A 87 8.79 6.98 -2.58
C GLY A 87 9.84 7.09 -1.48
N THR A 88 11.00 6.45 -1.64
CA THR A 88 12.13 6.59 -0.71
C THR A 88 12.67 8.02 -0.68
N ASN A 89 12.83 8.67 -1.84
CA ASN A 89 13.25 10.07 -1.91
C ASN A 89 12.30 10.99 -1.14
N LEU A 90 11.00 10.82 -1.39
CA LEU A 90 9.96 11.59 -0.73
C LEU A 90 9.95 11.35 0.79
N ALA A 91 10.01 10.09 1.22
CA ALA A 91 9.98 9.73 2.63
C ALA A 91 11.23 10.21 3.38
N LEU A 92 12.42 10.12 2.78
CA LEU A 92 13.65 10.64 3.38
C LEU A 92 13.64 12.17 3.52
N LYS A 93 13.15 12.89 2.49
CA LYS A 93 12.97 14.35 2.57
C LYS A 93 11.97 14.73 3.65
N ASP A 94 10.84 14.04 3.72
CA ASP A 94 9.80 14.26 4.72
C ASP A 94 10.30 13.97 6.14
N ALA A 95 11.15 12.95 6.29
CA ALA A 95 11.85 12.66 7.55
C ALA A 95 12.93 13.69 7.93
N GLY A 96 13.15 14.73 7.11
CA GLY A 96 14.12 15.81 7.38
C GLY A 96 15.55 15.48 6.97
N PHE A 97 15.81 14.42 6.21
CA PHE A 97 17.15 14.15 5.68
C PHE A 97 17.49 15.10 4.54
N LYS A 98 18.68 15.72 4.64
CA LYS A 98 19.20 16.56 3.57
C LYS A 98 19.70 15.69 2.42
N MET A 99 19.23 16.00 1.23
CA MET A 99 19.57 15.30 0.00
C MET A 99 20.47 16.15 -0.88
N ASN A 100 21.52 15.54 -1.43
CA ASN A 100 22.30 16.11 -2.53
C ASN A 100 22.08 15.18 -3.75
N GLU A 101 21.30 15.65 -4.73
CA GLU A 101 20.72 14.81 -5.78
C GLU A 101 19.92 13.63 -5.18
N ASN A 102 20.35 12.39 -5.43
CA ASN A 102 19.78 11.17 -4.87
C ASN A 102 20.58 10.58 -3.68
N LYS A 103 21.48 11.36 -3.06
CA LYS A 103 22.29 10.91 -1.92
C LYS A 103 21.92 11.67 -0.66
N VAL A 104 21.78 10.94 0.44
CA VAL A 104 21.64 11.54 1.77
C VAL A 104 22.98 12.08 2.23
N THR A 105 23.04 13.34 2.68
CA THR A 105 24.28 13.97 3.12
C THR A 105 24.84 13.27 4.36
N ASP A 106 23.97 12.93 5.32
CA ASP A 106 24.38 12.25 6.57
C ASP A 106 24.19 10.73 6.46
N GLN A 107 25.00 10.07 5.62
CA GLN A 107 24.98 8.63 5.38
C GLN A 107 25.05 7.76 6.66
N LYS A 108 25.63 8.26 7.73
CA LYS A 108 25.79 7.53 9.01
C LYS A 108 24.45 7.08 9.62
N TYR A 109 23.35 7.78 9.32
CA TYR A 109 22.02 7.43 9.84
C TYR A 109 21.33 6.36 9.01
N ILE A 110 21.58 6.33 7.69
CA ILE A 110 20.83 5.44 6.77
C ILE A 110 21.63 4.24 6.27
N LYS A 111 22.96 4.27 6.35
CA LYS A 111 23.84 3.27 5.72
C LYS A 111 23.51 1.82 6.11
N ASP A 112 23.18 1.61 7.37
CA ASP A 112 22.89 0.29 7.93
C ASP A 112 21.38 0.03 8.12
N SER A 113 20.54 0.86 7.50
CA SER A 113 19.08 0.69 7.55
C SER A 113 18.64 -0.60 6.88
N VAL A 114 17.60 -1.21 7.41
CA VAL A 114 16.92 -2.32 6.76
C VAL A 114 15.97 -1.79 5.68
N ILE A 115 15.90 -2.48 4.55
CA ILE A 115 14.92 -2.21 3.49
C ILE A 115 13.97 -3.40 3.41
N LEU A 116 12.69 -3.18 3.71
CA LEU A 116 11.63 -4.17 3.55
C LEU A 116 10.48 -3.56 2.75
N LEU A 117 10.21 -4.09 1.56
CA LEU A 117 9.15 -3.60 0.69
C LEU A 117 8.12 -4.69 0.40
N GLY A 118 6.85 -4.34 0.53
CA GLY A 118 5.72 -5.20 0.17
C GLY A 118 5.38 -5.05 -1.31
N ILE A 119 5.24 -6.17 -2.03
CA ILE A 119 4.85 -6.21 -3.44
C ILE A 119 3.90 -7.39 -3.63
N GLY A 120 2.75 -7.17 -4.28
CA GLY A 120 1.74 -8.22 -4.48
C GLY A 120 1.98 -9.03 -5.75
N ILE A 121 1.88 -8.40 -6.92
CA ILE A 121 1.88 -9.11 -8.21
C ILE A 121 3.22 -9.04 -8.93
N CYS A 122 3.94 -7.94 -8.79
CA CYS A 122 5.26 -7.68 -9.39
C CYS A 122 5.31 -7.78 -10.93
N ASN A 123 5.66 -6.73 -11.59
CA ASN A 123 6.24 -6.55 -12.94
C ASN A 123 5.80 -7.51 -14.07
N LEU A 124 4.55 -7.99 -14.07
CA LEU A 124 4.00 -8.89 -15.11
C LEU A 124 4.13 -8.30 -16.51
N LYS A 125 3.99 -6.97 -16.64
CA LYS A 125 4.18 -6.24 -17.92
C LYS A 125 5.53 -6.57 -18.56
N VAL A 126 6.60 -6.62 -17.76
CA VAL A 126 7.95 -6.93 -18.26
C VAL A 126 8.00 -8.35 -18.79
N GLY A 127 7.40 -9.31 -18.06
CA GLY A 127 7.29 -10.70 -18.50
C GLY A 127 6.50 -10.83 -19.81
N PHE A 128 5.36 -10.16 -19.92
CA PHE A 128 4.57 -10.14 -21.15
C PHE A 128 5.36 -9.58 -22.34
N HIS A 129 6.12 -8.50 -22.13
CA HIS A 129 6.95 -7.90 -23.18
C HIS A 129 8.11 -8.82 -23.58
N CYS A 130 8.80 -9.45 -22.64
CA CYS A 130 9.87 -10.40 -22.95
C CYS A 130 9.34 -11.61 -23.71
N PHE A 131 8.23 -12.19 -23.27
CA PHE A 131 7.57 -13.30 -23.95
C PHE A 131 7.17 -12.92 -25.38
N ALA A 132 6.48 -11.79 -25.55
CA ALA A 132 6.02 -11.36 -26.87
C ALA A 132 7.18 -11.02 -27.81
N SER A 133 8.22 -10.32 -27.34
CA SER A 133 9.42 -10.01 -28.14
C SER A 133 10.13 -11.27 -28.64
N HIS A 134 10.13 -12.35 -27.84
CA HIS A 134 10.72 -13.63 -28.23
C HIS A 134 9.82 -14.41 -29.18
N THR A 135 8.52 -14.52 -28.84
CA THR A 135 7.58 -15.38 -29.57
C THR A 135 7.19 -14.81 -30.94
N PHE A 136 7.11 -13.49 -31.06
CA PHE A 136 6.61 -12.78 -32.24
C PHE A 136 7.70 -11.94 -32.92
N TYR A 137 8.97 -12.31 -32.78
CA TYR A 137 10.09 -11.56 -33.37
C TYR A 137 10.01 -11.44 -34.91
N ASP A 138 9.40 -12.41 -35.58
CA ASP A 138 9.14 -12.47 -37.01
C ASP A 138 7.82 -11.84 -37.47
N LYS A 139 7.05 -11.28 -36.52
CA LYS A 139 5.75 -10.62 -36.72
C LYS A 139 5.78 -9.19 -36.19
N PRO A 140 6.57 -8.29 -36.79
CA PRO A 140 6.81 -6.94 -36.28
C PRO A 140 5.53 -6.08 -36.19
N GLU A 141 4.53 -6.35 -37.02
CA GLU A 141 3.21 -5.68 -36.99
C GLU A 141 2.47 -5.94 -35.67
N LEU A 142 2.49 -7.19 -35.17
CA LEU A 142 1.87 -7.53 -33.89
C LEU A 142 2.58 -6.86 -32.70
N LEU A 143 3.91 -6.81 -32.75
CA LEU A 143 4.69 -6.12 -31.71
C LEU A 143 4.40 -4.61 -31.71
N LYS A 144 4.35 -3.99 -32.89
CA LYS A 144 4.06 -2.56 -33.04
C LYS A 144 2.65 -2.20 -32.58
N GLU A 145 1.66 -2.99 -32.95
CA GLU A 145 0.26 -2.82 -32.53
C GLU A 145 0.12 -2.82 -30.99
N ASN A 146 0.85 -3.71 -30.33
CA ASN A 146 0.85 -3.84 -28.87
C ASN A 146 1.87 -2.95 -28.15
N LYS A 147 2.57 -2.07 -28.88
CA LYS A 147 3.63 -1.18 -28.36
C LYS A 147 4.77 -1.93 -27.65
N ILE A 148 5.12 -3.12 -28.16
CA ILE A 148 6.18 -3.95 -27.66
C ILE A 148 7.40 -3.76 -28.55
N SER A 149 8.59 -3.59 -27.95
CA SER A 149 9.85 -3.52 -28.67
C SER A 149 10.18 -4.87 -29.32
N SER A 150 10.58 -4.87 -30.61
CA SER A 150 11.15 -6.05 -31.26
C SER A 150 12.52 -6.44 -30.69
N ARG A 151 13.21 -5.51 -30.03
CA ARG A 151 14.48 -5.77 -29.37
C ARG A 151 14.24 -6.39 -27.99
N PHE A 152 14.77 -7.59 -27.78
CA PHE A 152 14.70 -8.28 -26.49
C PHE A 152 15.39 -7.45 -25.38
N ASN A 153 14.69 -7.26 -24.25
CA ASN A 153 15.22 -6.51 -23.11
C ASN A 153 16.24 -7.36 -22.34
N ARG A 154 17.53 -6.98 -22.39
CA ARG A 154 18.59 -7.66 -21.64
C ARG A 154 18.41 -7.59 -20.13
N MET A 155 17.73 -6.57 -19.64
CA MET A 155 17.41 -6.38 -18.21
C MET A 155 16.09 -7.04 -17.80
N GLY A 156 15.41 -7.74 -18.72
CA GLY A 156 14.10 -8.32 -18.48
C GLY A 156 14.04 -9.22 -17.26
N ILE A 157 15.01 -10.13 -17.08
CA ILE A 157 15.06 -11.00 -15.89
C ILE A 157 15.25 -10.20 -14.59
N PRO A 158 16.30 -9.34 -14.43
CA PRO A 158 16.40 -8.50 -13.24
C PRO A 158 15.17 -7.66 -12.96
N MET A 159 14.53 -7.10 -13.99
CA MET A 159 13.31 -6.29 -13.84
C MET A 159 12.08 -7.09 -13.38
N MET A 160 11.99 -8.38 -13.74
CA MET A 160 10.90 -9.25 -13.27
C MET A 160 11.07 -9.72 -11.84
N MET A 161 12.28 -9.71 -11.30
CA MET A 161 12.54 -10.20 -9.95
C MET A 161 11.98 -9.22 -8.89
N PRO A 162 11.17 -9.68 -7.92
CA PRO A 162 10.57 -8.80 -6.90
C PRO A 162 11.59 -7.98 -6.10
N ASN A 163 12.77 -8.56 -5.81
CA ASN A 163 13.83 -7.87 -5.08
C ASN A 163 14.45 -6.68 -5.84
N SER A 164 14.17 -6.52 -7.14
CA SER A 164 14.67 -5.38 -7.94
C SER A 164 14.33 -4.05 -7.28
N ALA A 165 13.08 -3.91 -6.79
CA ALA A 165 12.61 -2.69 -6.16
C ALA A 165 13.41 -2.31 -4.90
N SER A 166 13.66 -3.24 -3.98
CA SER A 166 14.46 -2.98 -2.77
C SER A 166 15.95 -2.81 -3.10
N SER A 167 16.45 -3.53 -4.09
CA SER A 167 17.84 -3.43 -4.54
C SER A 167 18.16 -2.06 -5.15
N TRP A 168 17.25 -1.49 -5.96
CA TRP A 168 17.44 -0.13 -6.50
C TRP A 168 17.47 0.93 -5.39
N VAL A 169 16.68 0.79 -4.35
CA VAL A 169 16.75 1.66 -3.16
C VAL A 169 18.13 1.54 -2.51
N SER A 170 18.60 0.32 -2.26
CA SER A 170 19.94 0.07 -1.70
C SER A 170 21.04 0.71 -2.56
N ILE A 171 21.04 0.47 -3.87
CA ILE A 171 22.06 0.96 -4.82
C ILE A 171 22.08 2.50 -4.87
N LEU A 172 20.92 3.13 -5.04
CA LEU A 172 20.87 4.58 -5.27
C LEU A 172 21.13 5.39 -4.01
N TYR A 173 20.70 4.90 -2.84
CA TYR A 173 20.86 5.60 -1.57
C TYR A 173 22.09 5.13 -0.77
N GLY A 174 22.85 4.13 -1.25
CA GLY A 174 24.05 3.63 -0.59
C GLY A 174 23.75 2.94 0.73
N ILE A 175 22.68 2.15 0.78
CA ILE A 175 22.25 1.44 2.00
C ILE A 175 22.76 0.01 1.94
N ASN A 176 23.54 -0.39 2.94
CA ASN A 176 24.22 -1.68 2.99
C ASN A 176 23.56 -2.69 3.96
N GLY A 177 22.51 -2.26 4.68
CA GLY A 177 21.74 -3.14 5.55
C GLY A 177 20.97 -4.23 4.76
N PRO A 178 20.37 -5.21 5.45
CA PRO A 178 19.56 -6.24 4.82
C PRO A 178 18.45 -5.63 3.97
N ASN A 179 18.27 -6.11 2.73
CA ASN A 179 17.18 -5.67 1.87
C ASN A 179 16.48 -6.87 1.24
N PHE A 180 15.15 -6.86 1.26
CA PHE A 180 14.32 -7.88 0.64
C PHE A 180 12.88 -7.41 0.47
N THR A 181 12.10 -8.18 -0.28
CA THR A 181 10.67 -7.93 -0.50
C THR A 181 9.82 -9.01 0.15
N ILE A 182 8.61 -8.64 0.54
CA ILE A 182 7.61 -9.52 1.12
C ILE A 182 6.42 -9.56 0.18
N ASN A 183 5.93 -10.77 -0.12
CA ASN A 183 4.69 -10.98 -0.83
C ASN A 183 3.67 -11.68 0.08
N ALA A 184 2.62 -10.97 0.41
CA ALA A 184 1.44 -11.42 1.14
C ALA A 184 0.18 -10.87 0.47
N SER A 185 0.19 -10.82 -0.87
CA SER A 185 -0.92 -10.29 -1.68
C SER A 185 -1.31 -8.86 -1.25
N CYS A 186 -2.61 -8.61 -0.97
CA CYS A 186 -3.11 -7.29 -0.55
C CYS A 186 -2.54 -6.81 0.79
N ALA A 187 -2.02 -7.70 1.62
CA ALA A 187 -1.43 -7.37 2.92
C ALA A 187 0.10 -7.11 2.86
N SER A 188 0.74 -7.21 1.68
CA SER A 188 2.20 -7.14 1.52
C SER A 188 2.83 -5.90 2.17
N GLY A 189 2.24 -4.71 1.96
CA GLY A 189 2.73 -3.46 2.54
C GLY A 189 2.65 -3.45 4.06
N THR A 190 1.55 -3.94 4.63
CA THR A 190 1.35 -4.03 6.08
C THR A 190 2.31 -5.03 6.71
N TYR A 191 2.53 -6.20 6.08
CA TYR A 191 3.54 -7.17 6.51
C TYR A 191 4.95 -6.56 6.48
N ALA A 192 5.32 -5.86 5.41
CA ALA A 192 6.64 -5.24 5.29
C ALA A 192 6.90 -4.22 6.42
N ILE A 193 5.91 -3.38 6.73
CA ILE A 193 5.98 -2.41 7.82
C ILE A 193 6.04 -3.11 9.18
N GLY A 194 5.21 -4.13 9.39
CA GLY A 194 5.19 -4.89 10.64
C GLY A 194 6.49 -5.65 10.92
N GLU A 195 7.09 -6.28 9.90
CA GLU A 195 8.39 -6.95 10.05
C GLU A 195 9.54 -5.95 10.22
N ALA A 196 9.46 -4.77 9.61
CA ALA A 196 10.40 -3.67 9.86
C ALA A 196 10.29 -3.15 11.31
N PHE A 197 9.06 -3.00 11.80
CA PHE A 197 8.79 -2.65 13.20
C PHE A 197 9.43 -3.68 14.16
N ARG A 198 9.22 -4.98 13.95
CA ARG A 198 9.81 -6.03 14.79
C ARG A 198 11.33 -5.94 14.84
N ARG A 199 11.98 -5.71 13.68
CA ARG A 199 13.45 -5.59 13.63
C ARG A 199 13.98 -4.40 14.44
N ILE A 200 13.28 -3.27 14.43
CA ILE A 200 13.68 -2.10 15.24
C ILE A 200 13.37 -2.35 16.71
N ARG A 201 12.17 -2.81 17.03
CA ARG A 201 11.72 -3.13 18.40
C ARG A 201 12.69 -4.10 19.09
N ASP A 202 13.12 -5.12 18.38
CA ASP A 202 14.04 -6.14 18.90
C ASP A 202 15.51 -5.73 18.86
N GLY A 203 15.82 -4.47 18.49
CA GLY A 203 17.15 -3.90 18.48
C GLY A 203 18.08 -4.40 17.36
N GLN A 204 17.51 -5.04 16.31
CA GLN A 204 18.27 -5.52 15.15
C GLN A 204 18.59 -4.41 14.14
N ALA A 205 17.82 -3.32 14.16
CA ALA A 205 18.04 -2.14 13.35
C ALA A 205 17.65 -0.88 14.13
N LYS A 206 18.21 0.28 13.77
CA LYS A 206 17.81 1.58 14.32
C LYS A 206 16.86 2.33 13.41
N MET A 207 16.84 1.95 12.13
CA MET A 207 16.04 2.59 11.09
C MET A 207 15.67 1.57 10.03
N ALA A 208 14.49 1.73 9.46
CA ALA A 208 14.04 0.95 8.32
C ALA A 208 13.41 1.85 7.25
N ILE A 209 13.65 1.51 5.99
CA ILE A 209 12.92 2.01 4.83
C ILE A 209 11.96 0.90 4.44
N THR A 210 10.68 1.15 4.61
CA THR A 210 9.65 0.12 4.44
C THR A 210 8.40 0.69 3.79
N GLY A 211 7.49 -0.18 3.40
CA GLY A 211 6.24 0.23 2.78
C GLY A 211 5.76 -0.77 1.76
N GLY A 212 4.88 -0.32 0.88
CA GLY A 212 4.30 -1.15 -0.18
C GLY A 212 4.26 -0.41 -1.51
N ILE A 213 4.49 -1.14 -2.56
CA ILE A 213 4.49 -0.64 -3.94
C ILE A 213 3.84 -1.67 -4.86
N GLU A 214 3.16 -1.20 -5.90
CA GLU A 214 2.54 -2.08 -6.90
C GLU A 214 2.45 -1.40 -8.25
N CYS A 215 2.67 -2.15 -9.31
CA CYS A 215 2.37 -1.73 -10.67
C CYS A 215 1.69 -2.87 -11.43
N MET A 216 0.41 -2.67 -11.72
CA MET A 216 -0.43 -3.58 -12.50
C MET A 216 -0.79 -2.98 -13.86
N GLN A 217 -0.07 -1.92 -14.26
CA GLN A 217 -0.27 -1.30 -15.56
C GLN A 217 0.18 -2.22 -16.69
N ASP A 218 -0.71 -2.51 -17.62
CA ASP A 218 -0.37 -3.14 -18.89
C ASP A 218 -1.16 -2.52 -20.05
N ASN A 219 -0.63 -2.69 -21.30
CA ASN A 219 -1.26 -2.06 -22.46
C ASN A 219 -2.49 -2.83 -22.97
N SER A 220 -2.65 -4.07 -22.57
CA SER A 220 -3.69 -4.99 -23.07
C SER A 220 -4.91 -5.09 -22.16
N GLY A 221 -4.77 -4.72 -20.89
CA GLY A 221 -5.77 -4.94 -19.84
C GLY A 221 -5.80 -6.39 -19.32
N ALA A 222 -4.80 -7.20 -19.64
CA ALA A 222 -4.75 -8.62 -19.25
C ALA A 222 -4.73 -8.82 -17.74
N ILE A 223 -4.04 -7.94 -16.99
CA ILE A 223 -3.98 -8.01 -15.53
C ILE A 223 -5.37 -7.67 -14.94
N MET A 224 -5.99 -6.59 -15.39
CA MET A 224 -7.35 -6.23 -14.97
C MET A 224 -8.36 -7.33 -15.30
N ARG A 225 -8.25 -7.94 -16.51
CA ARG A 225 -9.09 -9.08 -16.91
C ARG A 225 -8.98 -10.26 -15.94
N GLY A 226 -7.79 -10.52 -15.38
CA GLY A 226 -7.61 -11.56 -14.37
C GLY A 226 -8.51 -11.35 -13.14
N PHE A 227 -8.58 -10.12 -12.62
CA PHE A 227 -9.46 -9.76 -11.51
C PHE A 227 -10.94 -9.72 -11.88
N ASP A 228 -11.26 -9.23 -13.09
CA ASP A 228 -12.63 -9.21 -13.60
C ASP A 228 -13.20 -10.64 -13.76
N ALA A 229 -12.39 -11.56 -14.26
CA ALA A 229 -12.75 -12.97 -14.39
C ALA A 229 -12.95 -13.68 -13.03
N LEU A 230 -12.26 -13.21 -11.96
CA LEU A 230 -12.49 -13.68 -10.60
C LEU A 230 -13.78 -13.11 -9.97
N GLY A 231 -14.44 -12.14 -10.62
CA GLY A 231 -15.63 -11.48 -10.09
C GLY A 231 -15.36 -10.62 -8.86
N THR A 232 -14.16 -10.01 -8.79
CA THR A 232 -13.73 -9.21 -7.63
C THR A 232 -13.82 -7.71 -7.85
N LEU A 233 -14.02 -7.27 -9.10
CA LEU A 233 -14.07 -5.86 -9.46
C LEU A 233 -15.48 -5.28 -9.35
N THR A 234 -15.56 -3.97 -9.10
CA THR A 234 -16.83 -3.25 -9.02
C THR A 234 -17.54 -3.22 -10.39
N GLU A 235 -18.83 -3.50 -10.36
CA GLU A 235 -19.74 -3.41 -11.51
C GLU A 235 -20.59 -2.13 -11.44
N SER A 236 -20.25 -1.17 -10.57
CA SER A 236 -21.01 0.07 -10.41
C SER A 236 -20.98 0.93 -11.68
N GLU A 237 -22.08 1.60 -12.00
CA GLU A 237 -22.25 2.40 -13.22
C GLU A 237 -21.33 3.64 -13.27
N ASN A 238 -20.86 4.11 -12.11
CA ASN A 238 -19.98 5.28 -11.97
C ASN A 238 -18.55 4.93 -11.54
N GLY A 239 -18.26 3.64 -11.34
CA GLY A 239 -16.95 3.14 -10.91
C GLY A 239 -16.67 3.23 -9.42
N PHE A 240 -17.54 3.82 -8.59
CA PHE A 240 -17.34 3.87 -7.14
C PHE A 240 -17.48 2.48 -6.51
N PRO A 241 -16.50 2.01 -5.74
CA PRO A 241 -16.54 0.68 -5.12
C PRO A 241 -17.50 0.61 -3.93
N MET A 242 -17.71 1.72 -3.21
CA MET A 242 -18.62 1.87 -2.06
C MET A 242 -18.39 0.87 -0.92
N PRO A 243 -17.23 0.95 -0.21
CA PRO A 243 -16.97 0.07 0.94
C PRO A 243 -18.08 0.13 2.00
N PHE A 244 -18.48 -1.04 2.49
CA PHE A 244 -19.55 -1.22 3.48
C PHE A 244 -20.95 -0.78 3.02
N SER A 245 -21.17 -0.56 1.72
CA SER A 245 -22.50 -0.35 1.13
C SER A 245 -23.24 -1.69 0.94
N LYS A 246 -24.57 -1.67 1.08
CA LYS A 246 -25.43 -2.80 0.68
C LYS A 246 -25.42 -3.02 -0.83
N ASN A 247 -25.03 -2.00 -1.62
CA ASN A 247 -24.97 -2.02 -3.09
C ASN A 247 -23.57 -2.29 -3.63
N ARG A 248 -22.59 -2.61 -2.78
CA ARG A 248 -21.22 -2.93 -3.21
C ARG A 248 -21.19 -4.18 -4.09
N SER A 249 -20.28 -4.23 -5.05
CA SER A 249 -20.14 -5.37 -5.96
C SER A 249 -18.68 -5.87 -6.10
N GLY A 250 -17.70 -5.08 -5.68
CA GLY A 250 -16.29 -5.40 -5.79
C GLY A 250 -15.40 -4.16 -5.65
N PHE A 251 -14.10 -4.34 -5.69
CA PHE A 251 -13.17 -3.22 -5.57
C PHE A 251 -12.95 -2.51 -6.92
N LEU A 252 -12.59 -1.25 -6.85
CA LEU A 252 -12.12 -0.49 -8.01
C LEU A 252 -10.67 -0.86 -8.30
N PHE A 253 -10.38 -1.42 -9.48
CA PHE A 253 -9.03 -1.76 -9.91
C PHE A 253 -8.15 -0.51 -10.00
N SER A 254 -6.95 -0.55 -9.41
CA SER A 254 -5.93 0.49 -9.57
C SER A 254 -4.73 -0.08 -10.33
N GLU A 255 -4.28 0.62 -11.37
CA GLU A 255 -3.07 0.22 -12.10
C GLU A 255 -1.79 0.26 -11.25
N GLY A 256 -1.84 0.88 -10.07
CA GLY A 256 -0.76 0.86 -9.11
C GLY A 256 -0.61 2.14 -8.30
N ALA A 257 0.19 2.02 -7.26
CA ALA A 257 0.56 3.10 -6.35
C ALA A 257 1.79 2.68 -5.53
N GLY A 258 2.28 3.56 -4.68
CA GLY A 258 3.30 3.26 -3.71
C GLY A 258 3.21 4.17 -2.49
N CYS A 259 3.66 3.66 -1.35
CA CYS A 259 3.94 4.47 -0.18
C CYS A 259 5.13 3.89 0.57
N ILE A 260 6.17 4.70 0.74
CA ILE A 260 7.35 4.36 1.52
C ILE A 260 7.32 5.14 2.82
N LEU A 261 7.66 4.46 3.91
CA LEU A 261 7.76 5.00 5.25
C LEU A 261 9.20 4.90 5.76
N ILE A 262 9.59 5.87 6.55
CA ILE A 262 10.80 5.81 7.39
C ILE A 262 10.36 5.47 8.80
N LEU A 263 10.81 4.31 9.29
CA LEU A 263 10.66 3.91 10.68
C LEU A 263 11.98 4.10 11.41
N GLU A 264 11.92 4.60 12.63
CA GLU A 264 13.10 4.80 13.47
C GLU A 264 12.86 4.34 14.91
N GLU A 265 13.93 3.85 15.55
CA GLU A 265 13.98 3.78 17.01
C GLU A 265 13.77 5.19 17.57
N LEU A 266 12.86 5.34 18.53
CA LEU A 266 12.47 6.65 19.07
C LEU A 266 13.69 7.48 19.52
N GLU A 267 14.59 6.90 20.30
CA GLU A 267 15.79 7.60 20.77
C GLU A 267 16.69 8.10 19.61
N THR A 268 16.70 7.39 18.49
CA THR A 268 17.42 7.80 17.27
C THR A 268 16.73 8.97 16.59
N ALA A 269 15.40 8.93 16.49
CA ALA A 269 14.60 10.00 15.92
C ALA A 269 14.72 11.29 16.74
N GLU A 270 14.60 11.22 18.07
CA GLU A 270 14.75 12.35 18.99
C GLU A 270 16.14 12.98 18.91
N ARG A 271 17.20 12.15 18.90
CA ARG A 271 18.60 12.60 18.85
C ARG A 271 18.93 13.43 17.61
N ARG A 272 18.26 13.15 16.47
CA ARG A 272 18.42 13.94 15.25
C ARG A 272 17.35 15.02 15.05
N GLY A 273 16.42 15.19 16.01
CA GLY A 273 15.35 16.18 15.95
C GLY A 273 14.29 15.89 14.88
N ALA A 274 13.97 14.61 14.63
CA ALA A 274 12.97 14.21 13.66
C ALA A 274 11.56 14.59 14.11
N SER A 275 10.71 14.99 13.17
CA SER A 275 9.27 15.07 13.41
C SER A 275 8.66 13.67 13.42
N VAL A 276 7.84 13.38 14.42
CA VAL A 276 7.15 12.09 14.56
C VAL A 276 5.68 12.22 14.14
N TYR A 277 5.20 11.31 13.29
CA TYR A 277 3.80 11.22 12.88
C TYR A 277 2.97 10.40 13.88
N ALA A 278 3.43 9.21 14.17
CA ALA A 278 2.81 8.29 15.13
C ALA A 278 3.85 7.27 15.61
N GLU A 279 3.58 6.62 16.72
CA GLU A 279 4.31 5.46 17.21
C GLU A 279 3.62 4.18 16.71
N ILE A 280 4.36 3.20 16.26
CA ILE A 280 3.84 1.85 16.04
C ILE A 280 3.91 1.13 17.39
N ILE A 281 2.74 0.86 17.95
CA ILE A 281 2.61 0.26 19.29
C ILE A 281 2.72 -1.26 19.19
N ASP A 282 2.07 -1.87 18.18
CA ASP A 282 2.08 -3.32 18.01
C ASP A 282 1.73 -3.73 16.58
N TYR A 283 2.10 -4.94 16.22
CA TYR A 283 1.83 -5.59 14.94
C TYR A 283 1.63 -7.08 15.12
N GLU A 284 0.58 -7.60 14.51
CA GLU A 284 0.34 -9.04 14.43
C GLU A 284 -0.10 -9.47 13.03
N SER A 285 0.20 -10.72 12.73
CA SER A 285 -0.18 -11.36 11.48
C SER A 285 -0.64 -12.79 11.68
N SER A 286 -1.48 -13.28 10.78
CA SER A 286 -1.99 -14.65 10.80
C SER A 286 -2.28 -15.17 9.39
N SER A 287 -2.62 -16.46 9.30
CA SER A 287 -3.14 -17.05 8.07
C SER A 287 -4.47 -17.73 8.36
N ASP A 288 -5.43 -17.57 7.43
CA ASP A 288 -6.73 -18.26 7.50
C ASP A 288 -6.63 -19.78 7.27
N ALA A 289 -5.62 -20.22 6.51
CA ALA A 289 -5.42 -21.60 6.10
C ALA A 289 -6.68 -22.27 5.50
N ASN A 290 -7.45 -21.50 4.72
CA ASN A 290 -8.77 -21.90 4.22
C ASN A 290 -8.86 -21.94 2.69
N ASN A 291 -8.65 -20.82 2.00
CA ASN A 291 -8.87 -20.70 0.56
C ASN A 291 -7.83 -19.76 -0.06
N ILE A 292 -7.48 -20.00 -1.34
CA ILE A 292 -6.47 -19.16 -2.04
C ILE A 292 -6.99 -17.77 -2.43
N VAL A 293 -8.30 -17.57 -2.55
CA VAL A 293 -8.93 -16.30 -2.94
C VAL A 293 -9.86 -15.76 -1.86
N GLN A 294 -10.72 -16.62 -1.30
CA GLN A 294 -11.78 -16.19 -0.39
C GLN A 294 -11.28 -16.06 1.04
N ILE A 295 -11.65 -14.97 1.70
CA ILE A 295 -11.50 -14.77 3.14
C ILE A 295 -12.29 -15.85 3.91
N GLU A 296 -11.78 -16.29 5.05
CA GLU A 296 -12.48 -17.24 5.91
C GLU A 296 -13.70 -16.57 6.58
N LYS A 297 -14.88 -17.16 6.41
CA LYS A 297 -16.17 -16.52 6.75
C LYS A 297 -16.37 -16.20 8.23
N SER A 298 -15.77 -16.98 9.14
CA SER A 298 -15.89 -16.70 10.58
C SER A 298 -15.02 -15.54 11.03
N GLY A 299 -13.96 -15.18 10.28
CA GLY A 299 -13.00 -14.16 10.65
C GLY A 299 -12.19 -14.47 11.93
N ASN A 300 -12.19 -15.72 12.40
CA ASN A 300 -11.58 -16.08 13.70
C ASN A 300 -10.11 -15.70 13.81
N GLN A 301 -9.31 -15.91 12.75
CA GLN A 301 -7.89 -15.57 12.77
C GLN A 301 -7.67 -14.06 12.81
N ILE A 302 -8.51 -13.31 12.11
CA ILE A 302 -8.50 -11.83 12.12
C ILE A 302 -8.89 -11.30 13.50
N MET A 303 -9.98 -11.82 14.10
CA MET A 303 -10.40 -11.43 15.45
C MET A 303 -9.31 -11.71 16.48
N LYS A 304 -8.62 -12.87 16.37
CA LYS A 304 -7.54 -13.24 17.26
C LYS A 304 -6.39 -12.21 17.24
N ILE A 305 -5.92 -11.82 16.06
CA ILE A 305 -4.82 -10.84 15.93
C ILE A 305 -5.27 -9.44 16.31
N LEU A 306 -6.51 -9.02 15.96
CA LEU A 306 -7.08 -7.74 16.39
C LEU A 306 -7.16 -7.64 17.91
N ASN A 307 -7.74 -8.63 18.59
CA ASN A 307 -7.83 -8.64 20.04
C ASN A 307 -6.46 -8.59 20.72
N LYS A 308 -5.46 -9.29 20.15
CA LYS A 308 -4.09 -9.28 20.68
C LYS A 308 -3.46 -7.90 20.57
N VAL A 309 -3.56 -7.25 19.41
CA VAL A 309 -2.98 -5.94 19.12
C VAL A 309 -3.69 -4.84 19.92
N ILE A 310 -5.01 -4.87 20.01
CA ILE A 310 -5.80 -3.88 20.73
C ILE A 310 -5.58 -4.00 22.25
N GLY A 311 -5.59 -5.22 22.78
CA GLY A 311 -5.52 -5.43 24.22
C GLY A 311 -6.62 -4.70 24.97
N ALA A 312 -6.26 -3.92 26.00
CA ALA A 312 -7.19 -3.11 26.77
C ALA A 312 -7.34 -1.65 26.26
N LYS A 313 -6.78 -1.31 25.12
CA LYS A 313 -6.79 0.07 24.61
C LYS A 313 -8.13 0.41 23.97
N LYS A 314 -8.60 1.64 24.22
CA LYS A 314 -9.75 2.20 23.51
C LYS A 314 -9.29 2.69 22.14
N ILE A 315 -9.82 2.12 21.08
CA ILE A 315 -9.52 2.52 19.72
C ILE A 315 -10.43 3.68 19.30
N ASP A 316 -9.85 4.75 18.81
CA ASP A 316 -10.57 5.95 18.34
C ASP A 316 -10.84 5.92 16.84
N TYR A 317 -9.95 5.28 16.05
CA TYR A 317 -10.05 5.20 14.61
C TYR A 317 -9.65 3.81 14.10
N PHE A 318 -10.41 3.29 13.14
CA PHE A 318 -10.15 2.03 12.46
C PHE A 318 -10.16 2.26 10.94
N ASN A 319 -8.97 2.21 10.33
CA ASN A 319 -8.83 2.20 8.87
C ASN A 319 -8.97 0.76 8.41
N ALA A 320 -10.14 0.44 7.90
CA ALA A 320 -10.56 -0.91 7.57
C ALA A 320 -9.93 -1.38 6.25
N HIS A 321 -9.85 -2.70 6.08
CA HIS A 321 -9.51 -3.28 4.79
C HIS A 321 -10.52 -2.88 3.71
N GLY A 322 -11.82 -3.02 3.98
CA GLY A 322 -12.93 -2.40 3.26
C GLY A 322 -12.77 -2.39 1.74
N THR A 323 -12.68 -3.54 1.10
CA THR A 323 -12.45 -3.64 -0.36
C THR A 323 -13.69 -3.38 -1.20
N ALA A 324 -14.87 -3.29 -0.58
CA ALA A 324 -16.17 -3.29 -1.23
C ALA A 324 -16.53 -4.61 -1.93
N THR A 325 -15.79 -5.70 -1.71
CA THR A 325 -16.25 -7.03 -2.12
C THR A 325 -17.34 -7.54 -1.17
N ILE A 326 -18.28 -8.31 -1.70
CA ILE A 326 -19.48 -8.73 -0.96
C ILE A 326 -19.07 -9.47 0.32
N LEU A 327 -18.25 -10.51 0.19
CA LEU A 327 -17.86 -11.36 1.32
C LEU A 327 -16.89 -10.69 2.30
N SER A 328 -15.86 -9.99 1.80
CA SER A 328 -14.83 -9.41 2.68
C SER A 328 -15.40 -8.34 3.60
N ASP A 329 -16.21 -7.42 3.05
CA ASP A 329 -16.84 -6.38 3.85
C ASP A 329 -17.89 -6.94 4.83
N GLU A 330 -18.56 -8.04 4.49
CA GLU A 330 -19.49 -8.72 5.41
C GLU A 330 -18.74 -9.36 6.59
N VAL A 331 -17.63 -10.03 6.32
CA VAL A 331 -16.79 -10.62 7.38
C VAL A 331 -16.22 -9.52 8.27
N GLU A 332 -15.69 -8.45 7.68
CA GLU A 332 -15.13 -7.33 8.45
C GLU A 332 -16.19 -6.59 9.26
N TYR A 333 -17.40 -6.41 8.71
CA TYR A 333 -18.55 -5.89 9.44
C TYR A 333 -18.87 -6.72 10.69
N ASN A 334 -18.91 -8.04 10.57
CA ASN A 334 -19.18 -8.94 11.70
C ASN A 334 -18.06 -8.87 12.75
N ILE A 335 -16.80 -8.84 12.33
CA ILE A 335 -15.62 -8.69 13.19
C ILE A 335 -15.70 -7.38 13.99
N ILE A 336 -16.01 -6.27 13.33
CA ILE A 336 -16.14 -4.96 13.98
C ILE A 336 -17.23 -4.97 15.05
N LYS A 337 -18.37 -5.57 14.75
CA LYS A 337 -19.47 -5.70 15.73
C LYS A 337 -19.12 -6.59 16.92
N GLU A 338 -18.43 -7.69 16.68
CA GLU A 338 -18.01 -8.61 17.74
C GLU A 338 -16.99 -7.96 18.67
N ILE A 339 -16.00 -7.25 18.13
CA ILE A 339 -14.91 -6.67 18.93
C ILE A 339 -15.36 -5.36 19.61
N PHE A 340 -16.03 -4.48 18.89
CA PHE A 340 -16.35 -3.12 19.39
C PHE A 340 -17.81 -2.95 19.82
N GLY A 341 -18.68 -3.91 19.53
CA GLY A 341 -20.07 -3.90 19.93
C GLY A 341 -20.94 -2.93 19.12
N ILE A 342 -21.86 -2.23 19.84
CA ILE A 342 -22.82 -1.31 19.23
C ILE A 342 -22.14 -0.05 18.66
N LYS A 343 -22.76 0.56 17.65
CA LYS A 343 -22.27 1.72 16.89
C LYS A 343 -21.65 2.83 17.77
N THR A 344 -22.28 3.17 18.88
CA THR A 344 -21.82 4.23 19.78
C THR A 344 -20.53 3.91 20.56
N ARG A 345 -20.12 2.66 20.59
CA ARG A 345 -18.87 2.20 21.22
C ARG A 345 -17.76 1.95 20.19
N GLN A 346 -18.13 1.86 18.91
CA GLN A 346 -17.17 1.62 17.84
C GLN A 346 -16.25 2.82 17.64
N PRO A 347 -14.98 2.60 17.19
CA PRO A 347 -14.14 3.66 16.65
C PRO A 347 -14.82 4.33 15.45
N ILE A 348 -14.31 5.48 15.01
CA ILE A 348 -14.64 5.99 13.68
C ILE A 348 -14.03 5.03 12.64
N ILE A 349 -14.79 4.64 11.63
CA ILE A 349 -14.38 3.64 10.64
C ILE A 349 -14.42 4.28 9.25
N ASN A 350 -13.44 3.97 8.43
CA ASN A 350 -13.48 4.21 6.99
C ASN A 350 -12.66 3.19 6.22
N SER A 351 -12.75 3.24 4.90
CA SER A 351 -11.83 2.57 3.98
C SER A 351 -11.22 3.57 3.00
N THR A 352 -9.91 3.63 2.97
CA THR A 352 -9.15 4.46 2.02
C THR A 352 -9.31 3.98 0.57
N LYS A 353 -9.63 2.70 0.37
CA LYS A 353 -9.87 2.11 -0.96
C LYS A 353 -11.09 2.68 -1.68
N GLY A 354 -12.05 3.26 -0.94
CA GLY A 354 -13.16 4.00 -1.53
C GLY A 354 -12.73 5.19 -2.39
N LEU A 355 -11.60 5.82 -2.04
CA LEU A 355 -11.05 7.00 -2.73
C LEU A 355 -9.95 6.65 -3.73
N LEU A 356 -9.13 5.63 -3.45
CA LEU A 356 -7.91 5.32 -4.20
C LEU A 356 -8.02 4.10 -5.12
N GLY A 357 -9.10 3.33 -5.00
CA GLY A 357 -9.14 1.98 -5.55
C GLY A 357 -8.21 1.04 -4.76
N HIS A 358 -8.10 -0.20 -5.22
CA HIS A 358 -7.29 -1.23 -4.59
C HIS A 358 -6.00 -1.46 -5.37
N SER A 359 -4.87 -1.03 -4.81
CA SER A 359 -3.52 -1.18 -5.38
C SER A 359 -2.77 -2.40 -4.82
N ILE A 360 -3.50 -3.47 -4.48
CA ILE A 360 -2.97 -4.75 -3.98
C ILE A 360 -1.83 -4.58 -2.96
N GLY A 361 -0.59 -4.86 -3.33
CA GLY A 361 0.57 -4.82 -2.42
C GLY A 361 0.91 -3.44 -1.83
N ALA A 362 0.49 -2.35 -2.48
CA ALA A 362 0.71 -0.99 -2.01
C ALA A 362 -0.34 -0.52 -0.99
N SER A 363 -1.57 -1.07 -1.04
CA SER A 363 -2.72 -0.55 -0.28
C SER A 363 -2.46 -0.46 1.22
N GLY A 364 -1.95 -1.53 1.83
CA GLY A 364 -1.71 -1.54 3.28
C GLY A 364 -0.70 -0.49 3.74
N ALA A 365 0.33 -0.20 2.94
CA ALA A 365 1.30 0.84 3.28
C ALA A 365 0.70 2.25 3.17
N ILE A 366 -0.17 2.48 2.18
CA ILE A 366 -0.92 3.73 2.05
C ILE A 366 -1.86 3.90 3.26
N GLU A 367 -2.52 2.84 3.68
CA GLU A 367 -3.45 2.84 4.83
C GLU A 367 -2.73 3.09 6.16
N VAL A 368 -1.53 2.53 6.36
CA VAL A 368 -0.67 2.87 7.51
C VAL A 368 -0.29 4.35 7.48
N ALA A 369 0.11 4.89 6.32
CA ALA A 369 0.42 6.30 6.16
C ALA A 369 -0.79 7.21 6.47
N VAL A 370 -1.96 6.88 5.93
CA VAL A 370 -3.22 7.61 6.22
C VAL A 370 -3.55 7.56 7.70
N THR A 371 -3.40 6.40 8.34
CA THR A 371 -3.67 6.24 9.77
C THR A 371 -2.70 7.08 10.62
N ALA A 372 -1.41 7.10 10.27
CA ALA A 372 -0.40 7.94 10.94
C ALA A 372 -0.68 9.45 10.76
N LEU A 373 -1.10 9.88 9.55
CA LEU A 373 -1.50 11.26 9.28
C LEU A 373 -2.78 11.63 10.05
N SER A 374 -3.73 10.70 10.16
CA SER A 374 -4.95 10.89 10.94
C SER A 374 -4.63 11.09 12.42
N VAL A 375 -3.73 10.30 13.00
CA VAL A 375 -3.25 10.47 14.38
C VAL A 375 -2.56 11.82 14.54
N LYS A 376 -1.66 12.18 13.64
CA LYS A 376 -0.88 13.44 13.71
C LYS A 376 -1.75 14.67 13.62
N TYR A 377 -2.68 14.70 12.66
CA TYR A 377 -3.47 15.89 12.36
C TYR A 377 -4.87 15.88 12.99
N SER A 378 -5.21 14.83 13.74
CA SER A 378 -6.52 14.68 14.39
C SER A 378 -7.67 14.79 13.39
N LYS A 379 -7.53 14.19 12.20
CA LYS A 379 -8.52 14.21 11.12
C LYS A 379 -8.70 12.82 10.52
N VAL A 380 -9.95 12.45 10.26
CA VAL A 380 -10.33 11.22 9.56
C VAL A 380 -11.01 11.59 8.25
N HIS A 381 -10.55 11.02 7.12
CA HIS A 381 -11.19 11.26 5.82
C HIS A 381 -12.51 10.51 5.69
N ALA A 382 -13.37 10.96 4.80
CA ALA A 382 -14.67 10.36 4.57
C ALA A 382 -14.58 8.93 4.02
N ASN A 383 -15.51 8.09 4.41
CA ASN A 383 -15.83 6.84 3.73
C ASN A 383 -16.84 7.14 2.62
N ILE A 384 -16.43 6.96 1.37
CA ILE A 384 -17.29 7.29 0.21
C ILE A 384 -18.20 6.10 -0.10
N SER A 385 -19.39 6.12 0.46
CA SER A 385 -20.39 5.05 0.29
C SER A 385 -21.80 5.56 0.57
N GLU A 386 -22.74 5.03 -0.18
CA GLU A 386 -24.18 5.24 0.01
C GLU A 386 -24.83 3.94 0.49
N ASN A 387 -26.01 4.01 1.09
CA ASN A 387 -26.78 2.85 1.55
C ASN A 387 -25.92 1.85 2.36
N THR A 388 -25.20 2.38 3.36
CA THR A 388 -24.23 1.61 4.15
C THR A 388 -24.88 0.73 5.22
N PHE A 389 -24.10 -0.13 5.85
CA PHE A 389 -24.49 -0.84 7.06
C PHE A 389 -24.75 0.17 8.20
N GLU A 390 -26.01 0.29 8.63
CA GLU A 390 -26.45 1.30 9.60
C GLU A 390 -25.81 1.17 10.98
N ASP A 391 -25.40 -0.05 11.35
CA ASP A 391 -24.81 -0.40 12.63
C ASP A 391 -23.30 -0.05 12.70
N LEU A 392 -22.68 0.41 11.61
CA LEU A 392 -21.28 0.83 11.62
C LEU A 392 -21.15 2.34 11.87
N ASN A 393 -20.12 2.72 12.65
CA ASN A 393 -19.77 4.12 12.89
C ASN A 393 -18.84 4.64 11.76
N LEU A 394 -19.36 4.65 10.52
CA LEU A 394 -18.62 5.11 9.34
C LEU A 394 -18.45 6.64 9.35
N ALA A 395 -17.29 7.09 8.92
CA ALA A 395 -17.01 8.51 8.68
C ALA A 395 -17.72 8.98 7.39
N ASN A 396 -18.95 9.47 7.50
CA ASN A 396 -19.71 9.93 6.34
C ASN A 396 -19.17 11.22 5.72
N ASP A 397 -18.35 11.96 6.48
CA ASP A 397 -17.63 13.16 6.04
C ASP A 397 -16.23 13.18 6.67
N VAL A 398 -15.43 14.18 6.32
CA VAL A 398 -14.19 14.47 7.03
C VAL A 398 -14.50 14.87 8.45
N MET A 399 -13.87 14.22 9.43
CA MET A 399 -14.13 14.40 10.85
C MET A 399 -12.87 14.88 11.58
N ASP A 400 -13.01 15.91 12.40
CA ASP A 400 -12.01 16.28 13.40
C ASP A 400 -12.16 15.37 14.63
N LYS A 401 -11.09 14.66 14.98
CA LYS A 401 -11.09 13.70 16.08
C LYS A 401 -9.71 13.58 16.70
N ASN A 402 -9.60 13.88 18.01
CA ASN A 402 -8.39 13.50 18.73
C ASN A 402 -8.29 11.98 18.76
N ILE A 403 -7.17 11.44 18.26
CA ILE A 403 -6.93 10.01 18.10
C ILE A 403 -5.73 9.66 18.97
N GLU A 404 -5.97 8.93 20.06
CA GLU A 404 -4.90 8.38 20.88
C GLU A 404 -4.40 7.04 20.33
N TYR A 405 -5.34 6.18 19.89
CA TYR A 405 -5.02 4.89 19.28
C TYR A 405 -5.84 4.66 18.01
N ALA A 406 -5.14 4.22 16.98
CA ALA A 406 -5.75 3.86 15.71
C ALA A 406 -5.25 2.49 15.23
N VAL A 407 -6.13 1.73 14.58
CA VAL A 407 -5.82 0.43 13.98
C VAL A 407 -5.97 0.52 12.48
N THR A 408 -5.08 -0.14 11.75
CA THR A 408 -5.25 -0.43 10.34
C THR A 408 -5.09 -1.92 10.08
N ALA A 409 -5.92 -2.47 9.19
CA ALA A 409 -5.97 -3.89 8.90
C ALA A 409 -5.91 -4.17 7.40
N SER A 410 -5.26 -5.27 7.02
CA SER A 410 -5.16 -5.73 5.65
C SER A 410 -5.37 -7.24 5.58
N TYR A 411 -6.25 -7.68 4.66
CA TYR A 411 -6.54 -9.08 4.42
C TYR A 411 -6.26 -9.41 2.96
N GLY A 412 -5.38 -10.37 2.70
CA GLY A 412 -4.91 -10.71 1.35
C GLY A 412 -5.38 -12.08 0.89
N PHE A 413 -5.43 -12.27 -0.43
CA PHE A 413 -5.58 -13.58 -1.04
C PHE A 413 -4.54 -14.55 -0.46
N GLY A 414 -4.89 -15.84 -0.34
CA GLY A 414 -4.07 -16.81 0.38
C GLY A 414 -4.31 -16.82 1.90
N GLY A 415 -5.25 -15.98 2.39
CA GLY A 415 -5.58 -15.88 3.82
C GLY A 415 -4.56 -15.11 4.65
N HIS A 416 -3.79 -14.21 4.03
CA HIS A 416 -2.82 -13.37 4.72
C HIS A 416 -3.51 -12.22 5.45
N ASN A 417 -3.44 -12.21 6.78
CA ASN A 417 -4.01 -11.17 7.62
C ASN A 417 -2.91 -10.42 8.36
N ALA A 418 -3.00 -9.09 8.41
CA ALA A 418 -2.05 -8.23 9.12
C ALA A 418 -2.78 -7.03 9.75
N VAL A 419 -2.38 -6.68 10.97
CA VAL A 419 -2.94 -5.57 11.74
C VAL A 419 -1.82 -4.79 12.38
N ILE A 420 -1.87 -3.46 12.28
CA ILE A 420 -0.94 -2.55 12.96
C ILE A 420 -1.75 -1.61 13.86
N LEU A 421 -1.29 -1.44 15.10
CA LEU A 421 -1.78 -0.46 16.05
C LEU A 421 -0.82 0.72 16.09
N LEU A 422 -1.35 1.90 15.86
CA LEU A 422 -0.66 3.18 15.97
C LEU A 422 -1.14 3.94 17.21
N GLY A 423 -0.21 4.64 17.85
CA GLY A 423 -0.49 5.54 18.96
C GLY A 423 0.01 6.95 18.70
N LYS A 424 -0.63 7.90 19.37
CA LYS A 424 -0.18 9.30 19.38
C LYS A 424 1.15 9.42 20.13
N TYR A 425 2.06 10.22 19.57
CA TYR A 425 3.35 10.56 20.17
C TYR A 425 3.33 11.98 20.70
#